data_4e7995ec5b32e054805aff0fae297684
#
_entry.id   4e7995ec5b32e054805aff0fae297684
#
_cell.length_a   1.000
_cell.length_b   1.000
_cell.length_c   1.000
_cell.angle_alpha   90.00
_cell.angle_beta   90.00
_cell.angle_gamma   90.00
#
_symmetry.space_group_name_H-M   'P 1'
#
loop_
_entity.id
_entity.type
_entity.pdbx_description
1 polymer ?
#
loop_
_entity_poly.entity_id
_entity_poly.type
_entity_poly.pdbx_seq_one_letter_code
_entity_poly.pdbx_strand_id
1 'polypeptide(L)'
;MRTKSIAGFTLIEIMIVVAIIGLLAAVSIPNFRRAIDTARQRTCALNRQNIDGAELLWAADKKQATTAIPTDADLFGKGAYIQHKPDCPAAGDYSLKMPSKKNARAA
;
A
#
# COMPACT_ATOMS: atom_id res chain seq x y z
N MET A 1 53.30 28.37 -22.94
CA MET A 1 52.43 27.30 -22.41
C MET A 1 51.28 27.97 -21.69
N ARG A 2 50.06 27.78 -22.18
CA ARG A 2 48.84 28.22 -21.47
C ARG A 2 48.57 27.23 -20.35
N THR A 3 48.76 27.62 -19.11
CA THR A 3 48.25 26.88 -17.97
C THR A 3 46.74 27.00 -17.96
N LYS A 4 46.02 25.90 -18.23
CA LYS A 4 44.58 25.82 -18.00
C LYS A 4 44.36 25.92 -16.48
N SER A 5 43.86 27.06 -16.01
CA SER A 5 43.38 27.15 -14.64
C SER A 5 42.14 26.29 -14.52
N ILE A 6 42.26 25.20 -13.82
CA ILE A 6 41.10 24.35 -13.44
C ILE A 6 40.46 25.07 -12.28
N ALA A 7 39.27 25.70 -12.54
CA ALA A 7 38.44 26.25 -11.46
C ALA A 7 37.84 25.11 -10.68
N GLY A 8 38.36 24.84 -9.48
CA GLY A 8 37.78 23.89 -8.52
C GLY A 8 36.74 24.57 -7.64
N PHE A 9 35.87 23.76 -7.02
CA PHE A 9 34.94 24.21 -5.99
C PHE A 9 35.68 24.67 -4.73
N THR A 10 35.16 25.70 -4.07
CA THR A 10 35.69 26.14 -2.78
C THR A 10 35.13 25.25 -1.66
N LEU A 11 35.84 25.12 -0.54
CA LEU A 11 35.43 24.36 0.64
C LEU A 11 34.14 24.92 1.20
N ILE A 12 33.97 26.24 1.27
CA ILE A 12 32.79 26.91 1.77
C ILE A 12 31.54 26.64 0.90
N GLU A 13 31.74 26.54 -0.40
CA GLU A 13 30.67 26.25 -1.36
C GLU A 13 30.05 24.86 -1.10
N ILE A 14 30.86 23.85 -0.88
CA ILE A 14 30.42 22.50 -0.52
C ILE A 14 29.80 22.48 0.87
N MET A 15 30.33 23.22 1.84
CA MET A 15 29.74 23.31 3.18
C MET A 15 28.33 23.88 3.16
N ILE A 16 28.08 24.92 2.37
CA ILE A 16 26.74 25.51 2.21
C ILE A 16 25.77 24.51 1.59
N VAL A 17 26.18 23.82 0.54
CA VAL A 17 25.35 22.83 -0.16
C VAL A 17 24.95 21.68 0.78
N VAL A 18 25.91 21.14 1.52
CA VAL A 18 25.66 20.06 2.49
C VAL A 18 24.75 20.52 3.62
N ALA A 19 24.91 21.75 4.11
CA ALA A 19 24.07 22.34 5.13
C ALA A 19 22.60 22.46 4.68
N ILE A 20 22.37 22.91 3.45
CA ILE A 20 21.02 23.04 2.86
C ILE A 20 20.38 21.65 2.67
N ILE A 21 21.11 20.69 2.12
CA ILE A 21 20.63 19.32 1.93
C ILE A 21 20.26 18.69 3.29
N GLY A 22 21.09 18.86 4.31
CA GLY A 22 20.85 18.37 5.65
C GLY A 22 19.59 18.97 6.28
N LEU A 23 19.36 20.27 6.11
CA LEU A 23 18.16 20.93 6.60
C LEU A 23 16.89 20.42 5.91
N LEU A 24 16.91 20.29 4.60
CA LEU A 24 15.78 19.78 3.82
C LEU A 24 15.49 18.31 4.17
N ALA A 25 16.52 17.49 4.31
CA ALA A 25 16.38 16.09 4.72
C ALA A 25 15.76 15.96 6.10
N ALA A 26 16.14 16.77 7.06
CA ALA A 26 15.61 16.75 8.43
C ALA A 26 14.10 16.97 8.49
N VAL A 27 13.56 17.80 7.60
CA VAL A 27 12.10 18.07 7.52
C VAL A 27 11.37 16.99 6.72
N SER A 28 12.01 16.45 5.69
CA SER A 28 11.36 15.52 4.73
C SER A 28 11.21 14.11 5.28
N ILE A 29 12.19 13.60 6.02
CA ILE A 29 12.19 12.22 6.51
C ILE A 29 10.98 11.88 7.38
N PRO A 30 10.59 12.65 8.43
CA PRO A 30 9.45 12.31 9.26
C PRO A 30 8.13 12.37 8.49
N ASN A 31 7.97 13.32 7.56
CA ASN A 31 6.78 13.42 6.73
C ASN A 31 6.63 12.24 5.77
N PHE A 32 7.74 11.78 5.21
CA PHE A 32 7.76 10.62 4.32
C PHE A 32 7.36 9.32 5.03
N ARG A 33 7.82 9.11 6.26
CA ARG A 33 7.42 7.95 7.07
C ARG A 33 5.92 7.92 7.32
N ARG A 34 5.33 9.05 7.73
CA ARG A 34 3.87 9.16 7.92
C ARG A 34 3.10 8.88 6.63
N ALA A 35 3.59 9.37 5.51
CA ALA A 35 2.98 9.12 4.20
C ALA A 35 3.00 7.63 3.84
N ILE A 36 4.10 6.91 4.11
CA ILE A 36 4.21 5.47 3.89
C ILE A 36 3.24 4.71 4.78
N ASP A 37 3.15 5.02 6.06
CA ASP A 37 2.24 4.34 7.00
C ASP A 37 0.78 4.55 6.59
N THR A 38 0.41 5.76 6.20
CA THR A 38 -0.92 6.05 5.67
C THR A 38 -1.20 5.29 4.38
N ALA A 39 -0.23 5.20 3.47
CA ALA A 39 -0.35 4.44 2.22
C ALA A 39 -0.55 2.95 2.49
N ARG A 40 0.19 2.37 3.45
CA ARG A 40 0.03 0.98 3.87
C ARG A 40 -1.38 0.69 4.39
N GLN A 41 -1.91 1.55 5.26
CA GLN A 41 -3.26 1.41 5.79
C GLN A 41 -4.31 1.50 4.68
N ARG A 42 -4.16 2.42 3.73
CA ARG A 42 -5.06 2.54 2.57
C ARG A 42 -5.00 1.31 1.67
N THR A 43 -3.82 0.74 1.46
CA THR A 43 -3.68 -0.51 0.69
C THR A 43 -4.40 -1.66 1.37
N CYS A 44 -4.29 -1.81 2.68
CA CYS A 44 -5.04 -2.83 3.43
C CYS A 44 -6.55 -2.64 3.29
N ALA A 45 -7.04 -1.40 3.36
CA ALA A 45 -8.46 -1.09 3.18
C ALA A 45 -8.95 -1.43 1.75
N LEU A 46 -8.17 -1.10 0.73
CA LEU A 46 -8.47 -1.46 -0.66
C LEU A 46 -8.49 -2.98 -0.88
N ASN A 47 -7.52 -3.69 -0.33
CA ASN A 47 -7.49 -5.14 -0.39
C ASN A 47 -8.72 -5.73 0.29
N ARG A 48 -9.13 -5.19 1.42
CA ARG A 48 -10.36 -5.59 2.09
C ARG A 48 -11.60 -5.39 1.24
N GLN A 49 -11.72 -4.23 0.57
CA GLN A 49 -12.82 -3.98 -0.36
C GLN A 49 -12.85 -4.99 -1.51
N ASN A 50 -11.70 -5.33 -2.06
CA ASN A 50 -11.59 -6.33 -3.13
C ASN A 50 -12.04 -7.70 -2.66
N ILE A 51 -11.69 -8.09 -1.44
CA ILE A 51 -12.12 -9.35 -0.84
C ILE A 51 -13.64 -9.34 -0.59
N ASP A 52 -14.19 -8.26 -0.04
CA ASP A 52 -15.63 -8.11 0.18
C ASP A 52 -16.41 -8.18 -1.15
N GLY A 53 -15.87 -7.60 -2.22
CA GLY A 53 -16.43 -7.72 -3.57
C GLY A 53 -16.41 -9.14 -4.10
N ALA A 54 -15.32 -9.88 -3.88
CA ALA A 54 -15.20 -11.29 -4.27
C ALA A 54 -16.17 -12.18 -3.46
N GLU A 55 -16.36 -11.90 -2.18
CA GLU A 55 -17.36 -12.59 -1.34
C GLU A 55 -18.78 -12.42 -1.89
N LEU A 56 -19.13 -11.21 -2.32
CA LEU A 56 -20.43 -10.93 -2.94
C LEU A 56 -20.62 -11.64 -4.29
N LEU A 57 -19.59 -11.65 -5.13
CA LEU A 57 -19.61 -12.37 -6.41
C LEU A 57 -19.76 -13.88 -6.20
N TRP A 58 -19.02 -14.44 -5.25
CA TRP A 58 -19.11 -15.84 -4.87
C TRP A 58 -20.52 -16.22 -4.43
N ALA A 59 -21.12 -15.39 -3.57
CA ALA A 59 -22.49 -15.62 -3.08
C ALA A 59 -23.52 -15.58 -4.21
N ALA A 60 -23.37 -14.65 -5.15
CA ALA A 60 -24.25 -14.52 -6.31
C ALA A 60 -24.10 -15.69 -7.28
N ASP A 61 -22.87 -16.08 -7.60
CA ASP A 61 -22.56 -17.19 -8.53
C ASP A 61 -23.01 -18.55 -7.99
N LYS A 62 -22.74 -18.81 -6.71
CA LYS A 62 -23.08 -20.08 -6.08
C LYS A 62 -24.51 -20.12 -5.54
N LYS A 63 -25.27 -19.04 -5.69
CA LYS A 63 -26.61 -18.88 -5.11
C LYS A 63 -26.65 -19.23 -3.62
N GLN A 64 -25.57 -18.90 -2.91
CA GLN A 64 -25.45 -19.17 -1.49
C GLN A 64 -26.32 -18.22 -0.66
N ALA A 65 -26.77 -18.71 0.47
CA ALA A 65 -27.46 -17.86 1.43
C ALA A 65 -26.53 -16.76 1.94
N THR A 66 -27.07 -15.59 2.25
CA THR A 66 -26.33 -14.44 2.78
C THR A 66 -25.60 -14.74 4.11
N THR A 67 -25.90 -15.88 4.72
CA THR A 67 -25.28 -16.38 5.96
C THR A 67 -24.09 -17.31 5.70
N ALA A 68 -23.84 -17.72 4.45
CA ALA A 68 -22.71 -18.59 4.11
C ALA A 68 -21.39 -17.79 4.13
N ILE A 69 -20.36 -18.38 4.71
CA ILE A 69 -19.01 -17.80 4.76
C ILE A 69 -18.14 -18.58 3.77
N PRO A 70 -17.55 -17.94 2.76
CA PRO A 70 -16.65 -18.62 1.83
C PRO A 70 -15.35 -19.06 2.51
N THR A 71 -14.73 -20.09 1.99
CA THR A 71 -13.40 -20.51 2.40
C THR A 71 -12.33 -19.80 1.59
N ASP A 72 -11.07 -19.81 2.05
CA ASP A 72 -9.96 -19.27 1.29
C ASP A 72 -9.83 -19.91 -0.11
N ALA A 73 -10.11 -21.21 -0.23
CA ALA A 73 -10.09 -21.93 -1.48
C ALA A 73 -11.19 -21.49 -2.46
N ASP A 74 -12.31 -20.97 -1.97
CA ASP A 74 -13.40 -20.49 -2.81
C ASP A 74 -13.08 -19.14 -3.46
N LEU A 75 -12.36 -18.29 -2.76
CA LEU A 75 -12.08 -16.92 -3.19
C LEU A 75 -10.70 -16.75 -3.85
N PHE A 76 -9.69 -17.49 -3.39
CA PHE A 76 -8.30 -17.33 -3.81
C PHE A 76 -7.80 -18.56 -4.55
N GLY A 77 -7.09 -18.34 -5.67
CA GLY A 77 -6.46 -19.38 -6.44
C GLY A 77 -6.71 -19.26 -7.94
N LYS A 78 -6.13 -20.19 -8.72
CA LYS A 78 -6.34 -20.25 -10.17
C LYS A 78 -7.81 -20.54 -10.49
N GLY A 79 -8.43 -19.64 -11.26
CA GLY A 79 -9.85 -19.74 -11.63
C GLY A 79 -10.83 -19.31 -10.55
N ALA A 80 -10.34 -18.88 -9.39
CA ALA A 80 -11.15 -18.22 -8.37
C ALA A 80 -11.30 -16.70 -8.65
N TYR A 81 -12.04 -16.00 -7.80
CA TYR A 81 -12.32 -14.57 -7.98
C TYR A 81 -11.10 -13.69 -7.82
N ILE A 82 -10.14 -14.11 -6.99
CA ILE A 82 -8.85 -13.43 -6.78
C ILE A 82 -7.75 -14.47 -6.97
N GLN A 83 -6.78 -14.20 -7.86
CA GLN A 83 -5.72 -15.16 -8.15
C GLN A 83 -4.79 -15.42 -6.97
N HIS A 84 -4.47 -14.40 -6.21
CA HIS A 84 -3.56 -14.48 -5.06
C HIS A 84 -4.15 -13.73 -3.87
N LYS A 85 -4.14 -14.36 -2.71
CA LYS A 85 -4.55 -13.70 -1.46
C LYS A 85 -3.65 -12.49 -1.20
N PRO A 86 -4.20 -11.26 -1.14
CA PRO A 86 -3.38 -10.10 -0.87
C PRO A 86 -2.91 -10.07 0.57
N ASP A 87 -1.68 -9.59 0.79
CA ASP A 87 -1.13 -9.36 2.12
C ASP A 87 -1.36 -7.90 2.54
N CYS A 88 -1.64 -7.70 3.82
CA CYS A 88 -1.74 -6.36 4.38
C CYS A 88 -0.35 -5.82 4.73
N PRO A 89 0.15 -4.76 4.05
CA PRO A 89 1.47 -4.22 4.35
C PRO A 89 1.58 -3.55 5.73
N ALA A 90 0.46 -3.32 6.41
CA ALA A 90 0.42 -2.85 7.81
C ALA A 90 0.35 -4.00 8.82
N ALA A 91 0.76 -5.22 8.44
CA ALA A 91 0.82 -6.42 9.30
C ALA A 91 -0.55 -6.89 9.85
N GLY A 92 -1.63 -6.61 9.12
CA GLY A 92 -2.96 -7.12 9.43
C GLY A 92 -3.28 -8.42 8.69
N ASP A 93 -4.33 -9.10 9.11
CA ASP A 93 -4.90 -10.25 8.42
C ASP A 93 -6.35 -9.96 8.01
N TYR A 94 -6.80 -10.62 6.95
CA TYR A 94 -8.15 -10.49 6.43
C TYR A 94 -8.99 -11.69 6.84
N SER A 95 -9.99 -11.47 7.68
CA SER A 95 -10.99 -12.48 8.00
C SER A 95 -12.12 -12.49 6.96
N LEU A 96 -12.47 -13.66 6.46
CA LEU A 96 -13.62 -13.84 5.60
C LEU A 96 -14.91 -13.66 6.43
N LYS A 97 -15.89 -13.02 5.83
CA LYS A 97 -17.16 -12.68 6.49
C LYS A 97 -18.34 -13.05 5.59
N MET A 98 -19.50 -13.03 6.17
CA MET A 98 -20.75 -13.17 5.42
C MET A 98 -20.85 -12.04 4.38
N PRO A 99 -21.15 -12.37 3.12
CA PRO A 99 -21.32 -11.34 2.08
C PRO A 99 -22.51 -10.44 2.41
N SER A 100 -22.23 -9.18 2.66
CA SER A 100 -23.25 -8.18 2.99
C SER A 100 -23.00 -6.91 2.22
N LYS A 101 -24.08 -6.32 1.68
CA LYS A 101 -24.02 -5.00 1.03
C LYS A 101 -23.46 -3.91 1.94
N LYS A 102 -23.57 -4.07 3.26
CA LYS A 102 -23.00 -3.14 4.24
C LYS A 102 -21.47 -3.14 4.24
N ASN A 103 -20.86 -4.31 4.03
CA ASN A 103 -19.39 -4.44 4.06
C ASN A 103 -18.71 -3.80 2.85
N ALA A 104 -19.40 -3.74 1.71
CA ALA A 104 -18.92 -3.06 0.51
C ALA A 104 -18.90 -1.52 0.62
N ARG A 105 -19.65 -0.96 1.57
CA ARG A 105 -19.72 0.50 1.82
C ARG A 105 -18.93 0.98 3.03
N ALA A 106 -18.48 0.07 3.87
CA ALA A 106 -17.81 0.37 5.15
C ALA A 106 -16.29 0.31 5.05
N ALA A 107 -15.76 0.90 4.00
CA ALA A 107 -14.31 1.08 3.86
C ALA A 107 -13.93 2.53 4.06
#